data_53ad14a0b22ba9a62935e3c85adf2a6e
#
_entry.id   53ad14a0b22ba9a62935e3c85adf2a6e
#
_cell.length_a   1.000
_cell.length_b   1.000
_cell.length_c   1.000
_cell.angle_alpha   90.00
_cell.angle_beta   90.00
_cell.angle_gamma   90.00
#
_symmetry.space_group_name_H-M   'P 1'
#
loop_
_entity.id
_entity.type
_entity.pdbx_description
1 polymer ?
#
loop_
_entity_poly.entity_id
_entity_poly.type
_entity_poly.pdbx_seq_one_letter_code
_entity_poly.pdbx_strand_id
1 'polypeptide(L)'
;MSVLLLLHAFPLDARMWEGQVPVLEQAGYEVIAPNLPGAEPDASIPSWAGRILELLPGDFIPVGISMGGYLAFELWRQAPKRIPALVLADTRANADDEDGRAARDETIRLLREEGFDAFWERLAPKLFSAGASAEVVEGARAIAVGQSIESLVATVEALRDRFDSTTTLADIDVPALVLVGEEDALTPPLAAKEIVAGLTEGRYAEFPRTGHLSPLERPAEFNEEVLLFLHEVLA
;
A
#
# COMPACT_ATOMS: atom_id res chain seq x y z
N MET A 1 18.50 14.10 6.85
CA MET A 1 17.62 13.71 5.72
C MET A 1 16.52 12.83 6.30
N SER A 2 15.28 13.07 5.88
CA SER A 2 14.18 12.20 6.30
C SER A 2 14.18 10.95 5.44
N VAL A 3 13.98 9.79 6.05
CA VAL A 3 13.89 8.49 5.37
C VAL A 3 12.45 8.27 4.93
N LEU A 4 12.22 7.98 3.65
CA LEU A 4 10.93 7.56 3.11
C LEU A 4 10.93 6.02 2.97
N LEU A 5 9.97 5.37 3.60
CA LEU A 5 9.78 3.94 3.53
C LEU A 5 8.62 3.62 2.58
N LEU A 6 8.94 3.17 1.37
CA LEU A 6 7.93 2.86 0.35
C LEU A 6 7.46 1.41 0.50
N LEU A 7 6.17 1.23 0.78
CA LEU A 7 5.54 -0.06 1.06
C LEU A 7 4.60 -0.43 -0.07
N HIS A 8 4.94 -1.48 -0.81
CA HIS A 8 4.26 -1.86 -2.04
C HIS A 8 2.89 -2.51 -1.85
N ALA A 9 2.11 -2.52 -2.95
CA ALA A 9 0.82 -3.21 -3.03
C ALA A 9 0.99 -4.71 -3.29
N PHE A 10 0.00 -5.51 -2.88
CA PHE A 10 -0.18 -6.90 -3.35
C PHE A 10 -0.84 -6.89 -4.75
N PRO A 11 -0.40 -7.74 -5.69
CA PRO A 11 0.64 -8.78 -5.62
C PRO A 11 2.01 -8.32 -6.15
N LEU A 12 2.30 -7.03 -6.10
CA LEU A 12 3.53 -6.45 -6.63
C LEU A 12 4.69 -6.58 -5.62
N ASP A 13 5.83 -5.98 -5.94
CA ASP A 13 6.99 -5.82 -5.07
C ASP A 13 7.60 -4.41 -5.21
N ALA A 14 8.76 -4.18 -4.63
CA ALA A 14 9.43 -2.88 -4.61
C ALA A 14 9.68 -2.29 -6.00
N ARG A 15 9.70 -3.10 -7.06
CA ARG A 15 9.85 -2.62 -8.45
C ARG A 15 8.72 -1.70 -8.90
N MET A 16 7.55 -1.76 -8.25
CA MET A 16 6.47 -0.83 -8.56
C MET A 16 6.83 0.63 -8.31
N TRP A 17 7.85 0.90 -7.52
CA TRP A 17 8.29 2.23 -7.13
C TRP A 17 9.37 2.83 -8.07
N GLU A 18 9.66 2.20 -9.21
CA GLU A 18 10.66 2.68 -10.17
C GLU A 18 10.38 4.11 -10.67
N GLY A 19 9.12 4.52 -10.73
CA GLY A 19 8.73 5.90 -11.10
C GLY A 19 8.82 6.92 -9.97
N GLN A 20 8.85 6.49 -8.71
CA GLN A 20 8.86 7.33 -7.52
C GLN A 20 10.26 7.53 -6.94
N VAL A 21 11.03 6.44 -6.82
CA VAL A 21 12.34 6.46 -6.16
C VAL A 21 13.26 7.55 -6.71
N PRO A 22 13.52 7.66 -8.03
CA PRO A 22 14.44 8.68 -8.54
C PRO A 22 13.98 10.12 -8.27
N VAL A 23 12.68 10.36 -8.30
CA VAL A 23 12.09 11.69 -8.09
C VAL A 23 12.22 12.11 -6.62
N LEU A 24 11.95 11.20 -5.69
CA LEU A 24 12.06 11.44 -4.25
C LEU A 24 13.52 11.60 -3.82
N GLU A 25 14.44 10.80 -4.36
CA GLU A 25 15.89 10.95 -4.13
C GLU A 25 16.43 12.27 -4.67
N GLN A 26 16.00 12.70 -5.87
CA GLN A 26 16.36 13.99 -6.45
C GLN A 26 15.85 15.16 -5.60
N ALA A 27 14.72 15.01 -4.90
CA ALA A 27 14.20 15.98 -3.96
C ALA A 27 14.95 16.00 -2.60
N GLY A 28 15.96 15.12 -2.41
CA GLY A 28 16.83 15.12 -1.23
C GLY A 28 16.39 14.17 -0.10
N TYR A 29 15.47 13.23 -0.37
CA TYR A 29 15.09 12.19 0.59
C TYR A 29 15.97 10.95 0.45
N GLU A 30 16.17 10.25 1.56
CA GLU A 30 16.67 8.88 1.53
C GLU A 30 15.46 7.95 1.31
N VAL A 31 15.52 7.08 0.30
CA VAL A 31 14.39 6.22 -0.06
C VAL A 31 14.73 4.76 0.18
N ILE A 32 13.89 4.07 0.94
CA ILE A 32 13.98 2.64 1.22
C ILE A 32 12.68 1.98 0.75
N ALA A 33 12.80 1.05 -0.20
CA ALA A 33 11.66 0.30 -0.75
C ALA A 33 11.94 -1.21 -0.58
N PRO A 34 11.58 -1.81 0.56
CA PRO A 34 11.81 -3.23 0.76
C PRO A 34 10.81 -4.08 0.00
N ASN A 35 11.23 -5.28 -0.41
CA ASN A 35 10.25 -6.33 -0.73
C ASN A 35 9.67 -6.85 0.58
N LEU A 36 8.36 -6.88 0.66
CA LEU A 36 7.68 -7.40 1.84
C LEU A 36 7.75 -8.93 1.84
N PRO A 37 8.03 -9.56 2.99
CA PRO A 37 8.17 -11.00 3.07
C PRO A 37 6.84 -11.68 2.73
N GLY A 38 6.91 -12.74 1.91
CA GLY A 38 5.74 -13.59 1.60
C GLY A 38 5.70 -14.84 2.48
N ALA A 39 6.10 -15.98 1.93
CA ALA A 39 5.99 -17.31 2.54
C ALA A 39 7.06 -17.59 3.61
N GLU A 40 7.14 -16.75 4.65
CA GLU A 40 7.98 -17.03 5.81
C GLU A 40 7.16 -17.62 6.96
N PRO A 41 7.79 -18.38 7.87
CA PRO A 41 7.11 -18.75 9.11
C PRO A 41 6.58 -17.51 9.82
N ASP A 42 5.34 -17.54 10.30
CA ASP A 42 4.66 -16.42 10.97
C ASP A 42 4.39 -15.20 10.07
N ALA A 43 4.23 -15.39 8.75
CA ALA A 43 3.85 -14.34 7.82
C ALA A 43 2.55 -13.63 8.27
N SER A 44 2.68 -12.38 8.69
CA SER A 44 1.56 -11.52 9.11
C SER A 44 1.94 -10.07 9.02
N ILE A 45 0.95 -9.19 8.92
CA ILE A 45 1.22 -7.74 8.90
C ILE A 45 2.01 -7.29 10.15
N PRO A 46 1.69 -7.75 11.38
CA PRO A 46 2.49 -7.40 12.56
C PRO A 46 3.93 -7.91 12.53
N SER A 47 4.18 -9.13 12.07
CA SER A 47 5.54 -9.68 12.00
C SER A 47 6.38 -8.94 10.96
N TRP A 48 5.81 -8.55 9.82
CA TRP A 48 6.50 -7.77 8.79
C TRP A 48 6.86 -6.38 9.30
N ALA A 49 5.95 -5.70 10.02
CA ALA A 49 6.24 -4.42 10.66
C ALA A 49 7.40 -4.53 11.65
N GLY A 50 7.40 -5.53 12.53
CA GLY A 50 8.48 -5.78 13.48
C GLY A 50 9.84 -5.93 12.82
N ARG A 51 9.93 -6.72 11.74
CA ARG A 51 11.17 -6.89 10.98
C ARG A 51 11.67 -5.60 10.33
N ILE A 52 10.77 -4.82 9.75
CA ILE A 52 11.13 -3.51 9.19
C ILE A 52 11.70 -2.61 10.29
N LEU A 53 11.09 -2.57 11.46
CA LEU A 53 11.54 -1.76 12.59
C LEU A 53 12.91 -2.19 13.13
N GLU A 54 13.25 -3.47 13.06
CA GLU A 54 14.57 -3.99 13.43
C GLU A 54 15.65 -3.57 12.43
N LEU A 55 15.32 -3.53 11.13
CA LEU A 55 16.26 -3.22 10.06
C LEU A 55 16.42 -1.72 9.81
N LEU A 56 15.43 -0.91 10.18
CA LEU A 56 15.38 0.53 9.91
C LEU A 56 15.61 1.31 11.22
N PRO A 57 16.83 1.78 11.51
CA PRO A 57 17.07 2.63 12.67
C PRO A 57 16.61 4.07 12.42
N GLY A 58 16.14 4.76 13.48
CA GLY A 58 15.76 6.17 13.42
C GLY A 58 14.33 6.40 12.96
N ASP A 59 14.03 7.67 12.65
CA ASP A 59 12.70 8.10 12.21
C ASP A 59 12.54 7.89 10.71
N PHE A 60 11.30 7.61 10.28
CA PHE A 60 10.96 7.39 8.88
C PHE A 60 9.50 7.78 8.59
N ILE A 61 9.20 8.08 7.34
CA ILE A 61 7.86 8.37 6.87
C ILE A 61 7.40 7.20 5.99
N PRO A 62 6.43 6.39 6.43
CA PRO A 62 5.87 5.36 5.58
C PRO A 62 5.00 5.95 4.47
N VAL A 63 5.25 5.51 3.25
CA VAL A 63 4.45 5.77 2.04
C VAL A 63 3.89 4.42 1.60
N GLY A 64 2.67 4.11 2.01
CA GLY A 64 2.08 2.80 1.84
C GLY A 64 0.89 2.80 0.89
N ILE A 65 0.93 1.90 -0.11
CA ILE A 65 -0.22 1.68 -1.00
C ILE A 65 -0.90 0.35 -0.68
N SER A 66 -2.24 0.32 -0.62
CA SER A 66 -3.02 -0.90 -0.45
C SER A 66 -2.55 -1.72 0.77
N MET A 67 -1.97 -2.90 0.56
CA MET A 67 -1.29 -3.69 1.58
C MET A 67 -0.23 -2.88 2.36
N GLY A 68 0.54 -2.05 1.66
CA GLY A 68 1.51 -1.16 2.29
C GLY A 68 0.89 -0.15 3.24
N GLY A 69 -0.36 0.26 2.99
CA GLY A 69 -1.15 1.09 3.92
C GLY A 69 -1.52 0.33 5.20
N TYR A 70 -1.90 -0.96 5.10
CA TYR A 70 -2.14 -1.79 6.29
C TYR A 70 -0.88 -1.94 7.13
N LEU A 71 0.26 -2.08 6.46
CA LEU A 71 1.56 -2.14 7.12
C LEU A 71 1.95 -0.80 7.75
N ALA A 72 1.62 0.33 7.12
CA ALA A 72 1.85 1.67 7.69
C ALA A 72 1.05 1.87 9.01
N PHE A 73 -0.19 1.41 9.08
CA PHE A 73 -0.96 1.41 10.33
C PHE A 73 -0.33 0.52 11.41
N GLU A 74 0.22 -0.62 11.03
CA GLU A 74 0.88 -1.51 11.97
C GLU A 74 2.21 -0.94 12.47
N LEU A 75 2.99 -0.32 11.59
CA LEU A 75 4.21 0.40 11.96
C LEU A 75 3.89 1.54 12.95
N TRP A 76 2.78 2.24 12.73
CA TRP A 76 2.30 3.24 13.69
C TRP A 76 2.01 2.61 15.06
N ARG A 77 1.25 1.51 15.12
CA ARG A 77 0.95 0.84 16.39
C ARG A 77 2.19 0.41 17.17
N GLN A 78 3.23 -0.07 16.45
CA GLN A 78 4.45 -0.58 17.09
C GLN A 78 5.46 0.52 17.42
N ALA A 79 5.53 1.59 16.64
CA ALA A 79 6.57 2.61 16.80
C ALA A 79 6.08 4.04 16.46
N PRO A 80 4.99 4.56 17.09
CA PRO A 80 4.40 5.85 16.70
C PRO A 80 5.37 7.02 16.83
N LYS A 81 6.29 6.97 17.81
CA LYS A 81 7.28 8.04 18.04
C LYS A 81 8.35 8.17 16.96
N ARG A 82 8.44 7.20 16.06
CA ARG A 82 9.41 7.19 14.95
C ARG A 82 8.82 7.66 13.63
N ILE A 83 7.52 7.96 13.60
CA ILE A 83 6.76 8.29 12.39
C ILE A 83 6.28 9.74 12.49
N PRO A 84 6.98 10.70 11.88
CA PRO A 84 6.60 12.11 11.93
C PRO A 84 5.46 12.49 10.97
N ALA A 85 5.17 11.65 9.97
CA ALA A 85 4.09 11.82 9.00
C ALA A 85 3.77 10.49 8.32
N LEU A 86 2.59 10.38 7.67
CA LEU A 86 2.18 9.18 6.90
C LEU A 86 1.67 9.57 5.52
N VAL A 87 1.92 8.70 4.53
CA VAL A 87 1.23 8.74 3.22
C VAL A 87 0.54 7.39 3.01
N LEU A 88 -0.76 7.43 2.81
CA LEU A 88 -1.65 6.28 2.69
C LEU A 88 -2.36 6.35 1.34
N ALA A 89 -2.02 5.46 0.42
CA ALA A 89 -2.56 5.46 -0.94
C ALA A 89 -3.42 4.21 -1.18
N ASP A 90 -4.56 4.39 -1.86
CA ASP A 90 -5.41 3.29 -2.33
C ASP A 90 -5.57 2.19 -1.27
N THR A 91 -5.97 2.57 -0.06
CA THR A 91 -6.04 1.68 1.10
C THR A 91 -7.30 1.94 1.94
N ARG A 92 -7.50 1.13 2.99
CA ARG A 92 -8.61 1.27 3.95
C ARG A 92 -8.16 0.92 5.35
N ALA A 93 -8.83 1.45 6.37
CA ALA A 93 -8.52 1.17 7.76
C ALA A 93 -9.20 -0.10 8.30
N ASN A 94 -10.42 -0.41 7.84
CA ASN A 94 -11.19 -1.55 8.33
C ASN A 94 -10.59 -2.90 7.93
N ALA A 95 -10.73 -3.89 8.81
CA ALA A 95 -10.46 -5.30 8.49
C ALA A 95 -11.44 -5.85 7.44
N ASP A 96 -11.14 -7.03 6.90
CA ASP A 96 -12.11 -7.76 6.09
C ASP A 96 -13.24 -8.28 7.00
N ASP A 97 -14.48 -8.02 6.60
CA ASP A 97 -15.68 -8.65 7.16
C ASP A 97 -15.77 -10.12 6.73
N GLU A 98 -16.87 -10.78 7.05
CA GLU A 98 -17.07 -12.20 6.73
C GLU A 98 -17.01 -12.45 5.21
N ASP A 99 -17.64 -11.59 4.40
CA ASP A 99 -17.62 -11.70 2.94
C ASP A 99 -16.22 -11.44 2.38
N GLY A 100 -15.52 -10.45 2.92
CA GLY A 100 -14.14 -10.13 2.56
C GLY A 100 -13.19 -11.29 2.87
N ARG A 101 -13.31 -11.91 4.03
CA ARG A 101 -12.52 -13.09 4.42
C ARG A 101 -12.82 -14.29 3.52
N ALA A 102 -14.08 -14.53 3.19
CA ALA A 102 -14.48 -15.58 2.24
C ALA A 102 -13.90 -15.32 0.83
N ALA A 103 -13.87 -14.08 0.38
CA ALA A 103 -13.23 -13.70 -0.89
C ALA A 103 -11.71 -13.94 -0.88
N ARG A 104 -11.04 -13.77 0.29
CA ARG A 104 -9.62 -14.13 0.43
C ARG A 104 -9.42 -15.66 0.35
N ASP A 105 -10.26 -16.43 1.01
CA ASP A 105 -10.19 -17.90 0.95
C ASP A 105 -10.40 -18.41 -0.47
N GLU A 106 -11.32 -17.81 -1.22
CA GLU A 106 -11.52 -18.12 -2.64
C GLU A 106 -10.29 -17.72 -3.49
N THR A 107 -9.62 -16.61 -3.18
CA THR A 107 -8.37 -16.21 -3.85
C THR A 107 -7.25 -17.20 -3.58
N ILE A 108 -7.13 -17.69 -2.34
CA ILE A 108 -6.16 -18.72 -1.97
C ILE A 108 -6.43 -20.02 -2.73
N ARG A 109 -7.70 -20.44 -2.80
CA ARG A 109 -8.11 -21.62 -3.56
C ARG A 109 -7.75 -21.48 -5.04
N LEU A 110 -8.09 -20.35 -5.65
CA LEU A 110 -7.79 -20.05 -7.06
C LEU A 110 -6.29 -20.13 -7.34
N LEU A 111 -5.46 -19.49 -6.51
CA LEU A 111 -4.00 -19.54 -6.64
C LEU A 111 -3.46 -20.97 -6.59
N ARG A 112 -3.97 -21.80 -5.67
CA ARG A 112 -3.51 -23.18 -5.48
C ARG A 112 -3.97 -24.15 -6.57
N GLU A 113 -5.20 -23.99 -7.06
CA GLU A 113 -5.83 -24.92 -8.01
C GLU A 113 -5.60 -24.52 -9.47
N GLU A 114 -5.63 -23.24 -9.80
CA GLU A 114 -5.61 -22.71 -11.17
C GLU A 114 -4.36 -21.88 -11.49
N GLY A 115 -3.60 -21.49 -10.46
CA GLY A 115 -2.32 -20.81 -10.62
C GLY A 115 -2.41 -19.30 -10.87
N PHE A 116 -1.25 -18.71 -11.21
CA PHE A 116 -1.09 -17.26 -11.33
C PHE A 116 -1.96 -16.64 -12.44
N ASP A 117 -2.03 -17.26 -13.61
CA ASP A 117 -2.73 -16.64 -14.74
C ASP A 117 -4.22 -16.45 -14.48
N ALA A 118 -4.90 -17.47 -13.94
CA ALA A 118 -6.30 -17.37 -13.54
C ALA A 118 -6.53 -16.33 -12.43
N PHE A 119 -5.63 -16.28 -11.47
CA PHE A 119 -5.65 -15.25 -10.42
C PHE A 119 -5.49 -13.85 -11.02
N TRP A 120 -4.52 -13.63 -11.92
CA TRP A 120 -4.28 -12.34 -12.54
C TRP A 120 -5.47 -11.87 -13.39
N GLU A 121 -6.05 -12.76 -14.21
CA GLU A 121 -7.24 -12.46 -15.01
C GLU A 121 -8.42 -11.97 -14.16
N ARG A 122 -8.57 -12.51 -12.96
CA ARG A 122 -9.63 -12.11 -12.02
C ARG A 122 -9.31 -10.82 -11.27
N LEU A 123 -8.05 -10.56 -10.97
CA LEU A 123 -7.61 -9.43 -10.17
C LEU A 123 -7.37 -8.17 -11.00
N ALA A 124 -6.69 -8.28 -12.14
CA ALA A 124 -6.24 -7.13 -12.94
C ALA A 124 -7.36 -6.12 -13.27
N PRO A 125 -8.60 -6.54 -13.65
CA PRO A 125 -9.69 -5.60 -13.91
C PRO A 125 -10.11 -4.75 -12.71
N LYS A 126 -9.68 -5.11 -11.50
CA LYS A 126 -9.96 -4.36 -10.25
C LYS A 126 -8.79 -3.47 -9.83
N LEU A 127 -7.59 -3.72 -10.39
CA LEU A 127 -6.39 -2.96 -10.07
C LEU A 127 -6.26 -1.68 -10.89
N PHE A 128 -6.82 -1.65 -12.10
CA PHE A 128 -6.60 -0.57 -13.04
C PHE A 128 -7.91 0.12 -13.44
N SER A 129 -7.80 1.41 -13.74
CA SER A 129 -8.89 2.14 -14.37
C SER A 129 -9.20 1.60 -15.77
N ALA A 130 -10.40 1.91 -16.27
CA ALA A 130 -10.77 1.56 -17.66
C ALA A 130 -9.85 2.23 -18.70
N GLY A 131 -9.16 3.31 -18.33
CA GLY A 131 -8.25 4.07 -19.19
C GLY A 131 -6.77 3.73 -19.02
N ALA A 132 -6.42 2.76 -18.19
CA ALA A 132 -5.02 2.36 -17.99
C ALA A 132 -4.37 1.87 -19.28
N SER A 133 -3.13 2.28 -19.53
CA SER A 133 -2.41 1.83 -20.73
C SER A 133 -2.01 0.35 -20.64
N ALA A 134 -1.97 -0.33 -21.78
CA ALA A 134 -1.51 -1.72 -21.82
C ALA A 134 -0.10 -1.88 -21.25
N GLU A 135 0.77 -0.88 -21.43
CA GLU A 135 2.13 -0.87 -20.90
C GLU A 135 2.15 -0.92 -19.36
N VAL A 136 1.30 -0.14 -18.71
CA VAL A 136 1.18 -0.13 -17.24
C VAL A 136 0.66 -1.47 -16.74
N VAL A 137 -0.37 -2.04 -17.39
CA VAL A 137 -0.96 -3.33 -17.00
C VAL A 137 0.05 -4.47 -17.17
N GLU A 138 0.76 -4.53 -18.31
CA GLU A 138 1.77 -5.56 -18.58
C GLU A 138 3.02 -5.39 -17.69
N GLY A 139 3.43 -4.15 -17.40
CA GLY A 139 4.50 -3.86 -16.46
C GLY A 139 4.19 -4.39 -15.06
N ALA A 140 3.00 -4.11 -14.55
CA ALA A 140 2.55 -4.63 -13.26
C ALA A 140 2.43 -6.17 -13.27
N ARG A 141 1.93 -6.78 -14.36
CA ARG A 141 1.89 -8.23 -14.50
C ARG A 141 3.29 -8.85 -14.46
N ALA A 142 4.26 -8.23 -15.13
CA ALA A 142 5.65 -8.69 -15.15
C ALA A 142 6.31 -8.66 -13.77
N ILE A 143 5.91 -7.70 -12.90
CA ILE A 143 6.31 -7.68 -11.49
C ILE A 143 5.64 -8.83 -10.74
N ALA A 144 4.32 -8.95 -10.83
CA ALA A 144 3.52 -9.89 -10.06
C ALA A 144 3.84 -11.36 -10.36
N VAL A 145 4.08 -11.72 -11.63
CA VAL A 145 4.39 -13.10 -12.05
C VAL A 145 5.71 -13.62 -11.47
N GLY A 146 6.59 -12.74 -11.01
CA GLY A 146 7.84 -13.11 -10.34
C GLY A 146 7.66 -13.66 -8.92
N GLN A 147 6.44 -13.55 -8.34
CA GLN A 147 6.13 -14.08 -7.01
C GLN A 147 5.79 -15.57 -7.08
N SER A 148 6.24 -16.36 -6.08
CA SER A 148 5.80 -17.75 -6.00
C SER A 148 4.35 -17.87 -5.53
N ILE A 149 3.66 -18.96 -5.90
CA ILE A 149 2.28 -19.22 -5.44
C ILE A 149 2.23 -19.27 -3.91
N GLU A 150 3.22 -19.87 -3.26
CA GLU A 150 3.31 -19.96 -1.81
C GLU A 150 3.42 -18.57 -1.18
N SER A 151 4.22 -17.66 -1.77
CA SER A 151 4.35 -16.29 -1.32
C SER A 151 3.05 -15.52 -1.48
N LEU A 152 2.38 -15.64 -2.63
CA LEU A 152 1.09 -15.01 -2.89
C LEU A 152 0.02 -15.50 -1.90
N VAL A 153 -0.05 -16.81 -1.65
CA VAL A 153 -1.00 -17.40 -0.70
C VAL A 153 -0.74 -16.90 0.71
N ALA A 154 0.51 -16.95 1.19
CA ALA A 154 0.85 -16.47 2.54
C ALA A 154 0.51 -14.98 2.70
N THR A 155 0.73 -14.18 1.66
CA THR A 155 0.35 -12.76 1.68
C THR A 155 -1.17 -12.59 1.76
N VAL A 156 -1.96 -13.35 1.00
CA VAL A 156 -3.44 -13.29 1.07
C VAL A 156 -3.93 -13.72 2.45
N GLU A 157 -3.32 -14.74 3.08
CA GLU A 157 -3.61 -15.16 4.45
C GLU A 157 -3.31 -14.02 5.45
N ALA A 158 -2.16 -13.37 5.35
CA ALA A 158 -1.81 -12.22 6.19
C ALA A 158 -2.79 -11.03 6.01
N LEU A 159 -3.23 -10.77 4.77
CA LEU A 159 -4.23 -9.74 4.48
C LEU A 159 -5.61 -10.08 5.05
N ARG A 160 -6.04 -11.37 4.97
CA ARG A 160 -7.30 -11.85 5.54
C ARG A 160 -7.35 -11.67 7.06
N ASP A 161 -6.23 -11.92 7.72
CA ASP A 161 -6.13 -11.99 9.17
C ASP A 161 -5.61 -10.68 9.81
N ARG A 162 -5.48 -9.59 9.00
CA ARG A 162 -5.02 -8.30 9.48
C ARG A 162 -5.96 -7.69 10.52
N PHE A 163 -5.42 -6.90 11.41
CA PHE A 163 -6.18 -6.14 12.39
C PHE A 163 -7.02 -5.03 11.75
N ASP A 164 -8.15 -4.72 12.38
CA ASP A 164 -8.91 -3.50 12.10
C ASP A 164 -8.15 -2.29 12.65
N SER A 165 -7.89 -1.32 11.77
CA SER A 165 -7.15 -0.10 12.10
C SER A 165 -8.06 1.12 12.29
N THR A 166 -9.39 0.93 12.26
CA THR A 166 -10.34 2.05 12.38
C THR A 166 -10.14 2.82 13.68
N THR A 167 -9.94 2.09 14.79
CA THR A 167 -9.70 2.74 16.10
C THR A 167 -8.30 3.37 16.19
N THR A 168 -7.33 2.90 15.41
CA THR A 168 -5.97 3.46 15.36
C THR A 168 -5.94 4.87 14.76
N LEU A 169 -6.89 5.20 13.90
CA LEU A 169 -6.92 6.50 13.20
C LEU A 169 -6.94 7.67 14.20
N ALA A 170 -7.71 7.56 15.26
CA ALA A 170 -7.81 8.61 16.30
C ALA A 170 -6.52 8.79 17.12
N ASP A 171 -5.65 7.78 17.13
CA ASP A 171 -4.36 7.82 17.83
C ASP A 171 -3.25 8.42 16.95
N ILE A 172 -3.50 8.59 15.64
CA ILE A 172 -2.55 9.21 14.70
C ILE A 172 -2.62 10.73 14.89
N ASP A 173 -1.65 11.26 15.62
CA ASP A 173 -1.53 12.68 16.00
C ASP A 173 -0.48 13.44 15.16
N VAL A 174 -0.10 12.89 14.02
CA VAL A 174 0.82 13.49 13.04
C VAL A 174 0.12 13.73 11.71
N PRO A 175 0.63 14.65 10.87
CA PRO A 175 0.08 14.87 9.54
C PRO A 175 0.04 13.58 8.70
N ALA A 176 -1.07 13.36 8.02
CA ALA A 176 -1.24 12.23 7.12
C ALA A 176 -1.87 12.66 5.78
N LEU A 177 -1.27 12.20 4.68
CA LEU A 177 -1.81 12.36 3.33
C LEU A 177 -2.50 11.07 2.90
N VAL A 178 -3.75 11.18 2.47
CA VAL A 178 -4.55 10.06 1.97
C VAL A 178 -4.84 10.28 0.49
N LEU A 179 -4.36 9.37 -0.35
CA LEU A 179 -4.47 9.40 -1.80
C LEU A 179 -5.36 8.26 -2.28
N VAL A 180 -6.13 8.48 -3.34
CA VAL A 180 -6.96 7.41 -3.91
C VAL A 180 -7.26 7.67 -5.38
N GLY A 181 -7.34 6.60 -6.17
CA GLY A 181 -7.89 6.67 -7.53
C GLY A 181 -9.42 6.77 -7.53
N GLU A 182 -9.99 7.65 -8.37
CA GLU A 182 -11.45 7.82 -8.53
C GLU A 182 -12.17 6.50 -8.89
N GLU A 183 -11.50 5.66 -9.70
CA GLU A 183 -12.02 4.38 -10.19
C GLU A 183 -11.49 3.16 -9.38
N ASP A 184 -10.92 3.37 -8.20
CA ASP A 184 -10.45 2.28 -7.35
C ASP A 184 -11.61 1.36 -6.93
N ALA A 185 -11.64 0.15 -7.50
CA ALA A 185 -12.68 -0.84 -7.24
C ALA A 185 -12.42 -1.71 -5.98
N LEU A 186 -11.20 -1.70 -5.43
CA LEU A 186 -10.80 -2.49 -4.27
C LEU A 186 -10.92 -1.70 -2.97
N THR A 187 -10.48 -0.46 -2.97
CA THR A 187 -10.56 0.47 -1.84
C THR A 187 -11.11 1.81 -2.34
N PRO A 188 -12.42 1.89 -2.59
CA PRO A 188 -13.03 3.03 -3.27
C PRO A 188 -12.84 4.34 -2.49
N PRO A 189 -13.02 5.51 -3.14
CA PRO A 189 -12.83 6.83 -2.51
C PRO A 189 -13.54 7.02 -1.17
N LEU A 190 -14.63 6.29 -0.94
CA LEU A 190 -15.32 6.30 0.36
C LEU A 190 -14.41 5.81 1.49
N ALA A 191 -13.64 4.74 1.27
CA ALA A 191 -12.71 4.20 2.27
C ALA A 191 -11.60 5.21 2.62
N ALA A 192 -11.08 5.92 1.63
CA ALA A 192 -10.10 6.99 1.86
C ALA A 192 -10.70 8.17 2.64
N LYS A 193 -11.95 8.55 2.35
CA LYS A 193 -12.68 9.58 3.09
C LYS A 193 -12.95 9.17 4.54
N GLU A 194 -13.22 7.89 4.79
CA GLU A 194 -13.36 7.33 6.15
C GLU A 194 -12.04 7.41 6.93
N ILE A 195 -10.91 7.13 6.28
CA ILE A 195 -9.59 7.31 6.89
C ILE A 195 -9.40 8.77 7.29
N VAL A 196 -9.58 9.72 6.35
CA VAL A 196 -9.41 11.15 6.63
C VAL A 196 -10.32 11.63 7.76
N ALA A 197 -11.56 11.17 7.78
CA ALA A 197 -12.52 11.54 8.84
C ALA A 197 -12.13 11.03 10.24
N GLY A 198 -11.34 9.95 10.31
CA GLY A 198 -10.83 9.39 11.57
C GLY A 198 -9.50 9.98 12.03
N LEU A 199 -8.77 10.67 11.16
CA LEU A 199 -7.47 11.27 11.45
C LEU A 199 -7.60 12.66 12.09
N THR A 200 -6.63 13.03 12.95
CA THR A 200 -6.56 14.37 13.54
C THR A 200 -6.12 15.43 12.50
N GLU A 201 -5.12 15.11 11.70
CA GLU A 201 -4.55 15.99 10.67
C GLU A 201 -4.47 15.25 9.31
N GLY A 202 -5.66 14.91 8.75
CA GLY A 202 -5.78 14.19 7.49
C GLY A 202 -5.94 15.13 6.29
N ARG A 203 -5.15 14.91 5.23
CA ARG A 203 -5.33 15.52 3.91
C ARG A 203 -5.82 14.50 2.91
N TYR A 204 -6.60 14.92 1.94
CA TYR A 204 -7.19 14.07 0.93
C TYR A 204 -6.86 14.57 -0.47
N ALA A 205 -6.44 13.68 -1.36
CA ALA A 205 -6.40 13.94 -2.79
C ALA A 205 -6.91 12.71 -3.57
N GLU A 206 -7.64 12.98 -4.66
CA GLU A 206 -8.27 11.97 -5.52
C GLU A 206 -7.79 12.16 -6.95
N PHE A 207 -7.29 11.08 -7.55
CA PHE A 207 -6.79 11.10 -8.92
C PHE A 207 -7.92 10.72 -9.90
N PRO A 208 -8.32 11.63 -10.81
CA PRO A 208 -9.40 11.33 -11.75
C PRO A 208 -9.00 10.24 -12.74
N ARG A 209 -9.95 9.37 -13.08
CA ARG A 209 -9.78 8.26 -14.04
C ARG A 209 -8.58 7.37 -13.71
N THR A 210 -8.42 7.03 -12.45
CA THR A 210 -7.30 6.25 -11.90
C THR A 210 -7.88 5.12 -11.06
N GLY A 211 -7.35 3.92 -11.22
CA GLY A 211 -7.72 2.74 -10.44
C GLY A 211 -6.93 2.62 -9.14
N HIS A 212 -6.76 1.38 -8.69
CA HIS A 212 -6.14 1.02 -7.41
C HIS A 212 -4.61 1.18 -7.37
N LEU A 213 -3.95 1.31 -8.49
CA LEU A 213 -2.49 1.46 -8.55
C LEU A 213 -2.10 2.87 -9.00
N SER A 214 -2.54 3.88 -8.24
CA SER A 214 -2.35 5.29 -8.56
C SER A 214 -0.88 5.68 -8.83
N PRO A 215 0.17 5.15 -8.15
CA PRO A 215 1.56 5.45 -8.47
C PRO A 215 2.00 4.95 -9.85
N LEU A 216 1.34 3.92 -10.39
CA LEU A 216 1.64 3.37 -11.71
C LEU A 216 0.85 4.07 -12.83
N GLU A 217 -0.41 4.39 -12.57
CA GLU A 217 -1.28 5.01 -13.57
C GLU A 217 -1.06 6.53 -13.70
N ARG A 218 -0.65 7.19 -12.61
CA ARG A 218 -0.44 8.64 -12.49
C ARG A 218 0.86 8.97 -11.74
N PRO A 219 2.03 8.49 -12.22
CA PRO A 219 3.28 8.64 -11.47
C PRO A 219 3.67 10.10 -11.22
N ALA A 220 3.41 11.00 -12.17
CA ALA A 220 3.78 12.41 -12.02
C ALA A 220 2.92 13.10 -10.98
N GLU A 221 1.60 12.94 -11.06
CA GLU A 221 0.64 13.53 -10.13
C GLU A 221 0.80 12.94 -8.72
N PHE A 222 1.06 11.63 -8.62
CA PHE A 222 1.35 10.99 -7.33
C PHE A 222 2.61 11.58 -6.68
N ASN A 223 3.70 11.72 -7.44
CA ASN A 223 4.94 12.31 -6.95
C ASN A 223 4.75 13.77 -6.52
N GLU A 224 3.99 14.55 -7.29
CA GLU A 224 3.70 15.95 -6.97
C GLU A 224 2.96 16.07 -5.62
N GLU A 225 1.88 15.31 -5.40
CA GLU A 225 1.12 15.33 -4.16
C GLU A 225 1.96 14.92 -2.95
N VAL A 226 2.78 13.86 -3.10
CA VAL A 226 3.68 13.41 -2.03
C VAL A 226 4.72 14.47 -1.71
N LEU A 227 5.36 15.07 -2.72
CA LEU A 227 6.39 16.09 -2.51
C LEU A 227 5.83 17.37 -1.90
N LEU A 228 4.64 17.83 -2.34
CA LEU A 228 3.96 18.99 -1.75
C LEU A 228 3.67 18.76 -0.27
N PHE A 229 3.12 17.60 0.06
CA PHE A 229 2.84 17.23 1.45
C PHE A 229 4.12 17.21 2.30
N LEU A 230 5.16 16.50 1.82
CA LEU A 230 6.42 16.39 2.56
C LEU A 230 7.09 17.75 2.77
N HIS A 231 7.04 18.63 1.76
CA HIS A 231 7.59 19.98 1.89
C HIS A 231 6.88 20.78 2.99
N GLU A 232 5.57 20.67 3.09
CA GLU A 232 4.81 21.44 4.08
C GLU A 232 4.97 20.90 5.51
N VAL A 233 5.08 19.58 5.69
CA VAL A 233 5.17 18.98 7.03
C VAL A 233 6.59 18.88 7.58
N LEU A 234 7.61 19.04 6.74
CA LEU A 234 9.02 18.98 7.12
C LEU A 234 9.72 20.36 7.05
N ALA A 235 9.01 21.42 6.64
CA ALA A 235 9.52 22.80 6.66
C ALA A 235 9.52 23.35 8.08
#